data_84dfc2300d27b94e6d5eaf0dbded72d2
#
_entry.id   84dfc2300d27b94e6d5eaf0dbded72d2
#
_cell.length_a   1.000
_cell.length_b   1.000
_cell.length_c   1.000
_cell.angle_alpha   90.00
_cell.angle_beta   90.00
_cell.angle_gamma   90.00
#
_symmetry.space_group_name_H-M   'P 1'
#
loop_
_entity.id
_entity.type
_entity.pdbx_description
1 polymer ?
#
loop_
_entity_poly.entity_id
_entity_poly.type
_entity_poly.pdbx_seq_one_letter_code
_entity_poly.pdbx_strand_id
1 'polypeptide(L)'
;MLELRNITYEVEDNQDNKEILKDVSLTIDEHFVAITGPNGGGKSTLAKIIAGIIKPTSGQIILDGEDITELDITERAKHGISYAFQQPVHFKGLTVKDLITIAAGRTMTVNEICEILSEVGLCAREYIDREINGSLSGGELKRIEIAMITARGTKLSIFDEPEAGIDLWSFNSLIRVFEK
;
A
#
# COMPACT_ATOMS: atom_id res chain seq x y z
N MET A 1 5.19 -9.16 -13.18
CA MET A 1 5.52 -8.02 -14.07
C MET A 1 4.32 -7.07 -14.12
N LEU A 2 4.54 -5.78 -13.91
CA LEU A 2 3.52 -4.71 -14.09
C LEU A 2 3.92 -3.85 -15.30
N GLU A 3 2.98 -3.61 -16.21
CA GLU A 3 3.16 -2.70 -17.35
C GLU A 3 2.12 -1.57 -17.30
N LEU A 4 2.58 -0.35 -17.40
CA LEU A 4 1.75 0.84 -17.63
C LEU A 4 1.99 1.29 -19.08
N ARG A 5 0.93 1.49 -19.85
CA ARG A 5 1.00 1.91 -21.25
C ARG A 5 0.20 3.19 -21.44
N ASN A 6 0.91 4.28 -21.74
CA ASN A 6 0.35 5.60 -22.08
C ASN A 6 -0.68 6.10 -21.04
N ILE A 7 -0.41 5.91 -19.75
CA ILE A 7 -1.29 6.34 -18.67
C ILE A 7 -1.35 7.85 -18.62
N THR A 8 -2.54 8.40 -18.82
CA THR A 8 -2.85 9.81 -18.67
C THR A 8 -3.95 9.99 -17.62
N TYR A 9 -3.83 11.02 -16.80
CA TYR A 9 -4.84 11.39 -15.83
C TYR A 9 -5.02 12.90 -15.76
N GLU A 10 -6.22 13.35 -16.03
CA GLU A 10 -6.65 14.74 -16.02
C GLU A 10 -7.72 14.97 -14.95
N VAL A 11 -7.65 16.11 -14.30
CA VAL A 11 -8.67 16.57 -13.34
C VAL A 11 -9.34 17.80 -13.94
N GLU A 12 -10.67 17.78 -13.99
CA GLU A 12 -11.46 18.95 -14.35
C GLU A 12 -11.36 20.00 -13.22
N ASP A 13 -10.71 21.12 -13.47
CA ASP A 13 -10.76 22.31 -12.64
C ASP A 13 -11.55 23.39 -13.36
N ASN A 14 -12.30 24.18 -12.62
CA ASN A 14 -13.39 25.09 -13.06
C ASN A 14 -13.15 25.97 -14.32
N GLN A 15 -11.95 25.97 -14.91
CA GLN A 15 -11.64 26.72 -16.15
C GLN A 15 -10.63 26.02 -17.08
N ASP A 16 -9.86 25.02 -16.61
CA ASP A 16 -8.87 24.31 -17.45
C ASP A 16 -8.71 22.87 -16.95
N ASN A 17 -8.61 21.89 -17.88
CA ASN A 17 -8.22 20.53 -17.52
C ASN A 17 -6.77 20.52 -17.07
N LYS A 18 -6.53 20.13 -15.81
CA LYS A 18 -5.17 19.98 -15.28
C LYS A 18 -4.69 18.56 -15.49
N GLU A 19 -3.73 18.38 -16.35
CA GLU A 19 -3.05 17.11 -16.58
C GLU A 19 -2.10 16.81 -15.41
N ILE A 20 -2.39 15.77 -14.65
CA ILE A 20 -1.57 15.32 -13.50
C ILE A 20 -0.54 14.28 -13.94
N LEU A 21 -0.94 13.39 -14.84
CA LEU A 21 -0.08 12.40 -15.47
C LEU A 21 -0.26 12.49 -16.98
N LYS A 22 0.87 12.47 -17.70
CA LYS A 22 0.91 12.61 -19.15
C LYS A 22 1.68 11.46 -19.78
N ASP A 23 0.96 10.59 -20.50
CA ASP A 23 1.56 9.54 -21.33
C ASP A 23 2.63 8.72 -20.62
N VAL A 24 2.35 8.32 -19.36
CA VAL A 24 3.30 7.56 -18.53
C VAL A 24 3.31 6.12 -18.97
N SER A 25 4.47 5.66 -19.46
CA SER A 25 4.71 4.27 -19.82
C SER A 25 5.89 3.73 -19.01
N LEU A 26 5.68 2.60 -18.34
CA LEU A 26 6.64 2.00 -17.42
C LEU A 26 6.43 0.49 -17.37
N THR A 27 7.51 -0.28 -17.40
CA THR A 27 7.51 -1.72 -17.13
C THR A 27 8.30 -1.98 -15.85
N ILE A 28 7.70 -2.70 -14.92
CA ILE A 28 8.30 -3.10 -13.65
C ILE A 28 8.34 -4.62 -13.61
N ASP A 29 9.52 -5.19 -13.61
CA ASP A 29 9.77 -6.63 -13.45
C ASP A 29 10.68 -6.91 -12.24
N GLU A 30 11.23 -5.86 -11.66
CA GLU A 30 12.10 -5.91 -10.49
C GLU A 30 11.27 -6.20 -9.23
N HIS A 31 11.92 -6.88 -8.27
CA HIS A 31 11.31 -7.19 -6.99
C HIS A 31 11.00 -5.94 -6.14
N PHE A 32 11.86 -4.94 -6.21
CA PHE A 32 11.72 -3.67 -5.49
C PHE A 32 12.01 -2.48 -6.40
N VAL A 33 11.07 -1.54 -6.45
CA VAL A 33 11.18 -0.31 -7.24
C VAL A 33 10.78 0.91 -6.40
N ALA A 34 11.60 1.95 -6.43
CA ALA A 34 11.29 3.22 -5.81
C ALA A 34 10.99 4.28 -6.89
N ILE A 35 9.81 4.88 -6.80
CA ILE A 35 9.41 6.02 -7.65
C ILE A 35 9.68 7.31 -6.89
N THR A 36 10.64 8.10 -7.37
CA THR A 36 11.05 9.36 -6.76
C THR A 36 10.73 10.56 -7.65
N GLY A 37 10.66 11.74 -7.06
CA GLY A 37 10.38 12.97 -7.81
C GLY A 37 9.84 14.08 -6.91
N PRO A 38 9.62 15.29 -7.47
CA PRO A 38 9.15 16.44 -6.71
C PRO A 38 7.75 16.23 -6.11
N ASN A 39 7.45 16.98 -5.05
CA ASN A 39 6.09 17.01 -4.49
C ASN A 39 5.12 17.58 -5.55
N GLY A 40 3.93 16.98 -5.65
CA GLY A 40 2.95 17.33 -6.69
C GLY A 40 3.25 16.71 -8.06
N GLY A 41 4.32 15.91 -8.22
CA GLY A 41 4.68 15.26 -9.49
C GLY A 41 3.84 14.03 -9.86
N GLY A 42 2.69 13.80 -9.23
CA GLY A 42 1.76 12.73 -9.61
C GLY A 42 2.09 11.33 -9.05
N LYS A 43 3.12 11.18 -8.19
CA LYS A 43 3.53 9.87 -7.64
C LYS A 43 2.39 9.13 -6.95
N SER A 44 1.74 9.78 -5.97
CA SER A 44 0.60 9.19 -5.24
C SER A 44 -0.61 8.99 -6.15
N THR A 45 -0.79 9.82 -7.18
CA THR A 45 -1.83 9.65 -8.19
C THR A 45 -1.58 8.37 -9.00
N LEU A 46 -0.35 8.17 -9.47
CA LEU A 46 0.05 6.95 -10.18
C LEU A 46 -0.15 5.70 -9.32
N ALA A 47 0.29 5.75 -8.07
CA ALA A 47 0.10 4.66 -7.10
C ALA A 47 -1.39 4.32 -6.90
N LYS A 48 -2.26 5.33 -6.76
CA LYS A 48 -3.71 5.15 -6.63
C LYS A 48 -4.36 4.61 -7.91
N ILE A 49 -3.86 5.00 -9.08
CA ILE A 49 -4.31 4.46 -10.38
C ILE A 49 -3.96 2.98 -10.47
N ILE A 50 -2.74 2.57 -10.13
CA ILE A 50 -2.34 1.16 -10.13
C ILE A 50 -3.18 0.35 -9.14
N ALA A 51 -3.50 0.91 -7.98
CA ALA A 51 -4.35 0.25 -6.97
C ALA A 51 -5.84 0.20 -7.33
N GLY A 52 -6.29 0.93 -8.37
CA GLY A 52 -7.71 1.01 -8.76
C GLY A 52 -8.56 1.93 -7.89
N ILE A 53 -7.93 2.81 -7.11
CA ILE A 53 -8.59 3.85 -6.31
C ILE A 53 -9.03 5.01 -7.21
N ILE A 54 -8.23 5.32 -8.22
CA ILE A 54 -8.49 6.34 -9.23
C ILE A 54 -8.47 5.65 -10.61
N LYS A 55 -9.43 5.97 -11.47
CA LYS A 55 -9.44 5.50 -12.85
C LYS A 55 -8.63 6.45 -13.73
N PRO A 56 -7.71 5.97 -14.57
CA PRO A 56 -6.99 6.82 -15.52
C PRO A 56 -7.94 7.39 -16.57
N THR A 57 -7.63 8.55 -17.15
CA THR A 57 -8.36 9.14 -18.27
C THR A 57 -8.14 8.33 -19.54
N SER A 58 -6.92 7.81 -19.73
CA SER A 58 -6.56 6.93 -20.85
C SER A 58 -5.35 6.08 -20.51
N GLY A 59 -5.06 5.09 -21.35
CA GLY A 59 -3.95 4.16 -21.19
C GLY A 59 -4.40 2.79 -20.68
N GLN A 60 -3.44 1.89 -20.46
CA GLN A 60 -3.68 0.52 -20.02
C GLN A 60 -2.76 0.12 -18.87
N ILE A 61 -3.27 -0.71 -17.97
CA ILE A 61 -2.54 -1.30 -16.85
C ILE A 61 -2.58 -2.81 -17.00
N ILE A 62 -1.42 -3.43 -17.14
CA ILE A 62 -1.30 -4.87 -17.36
C ILE A 62 -0.51 -5.46 -16.19
N LEU A 63 -1.08 -6.44 -15.51
CA LEU A 63 -0.44 -7.19 -14.42
C LEU A 63 -0.33 -8.66 -14.83
N ASP A 64 0.90 -9.18 -14.89
CA ASP A 64 1.21 -10.55 -15.29
C ASP A 64 0.57 -10.96 -16.63
N GLY A 65 0.50 -10.01 -17.59
CA GLY A 65 -0.09 -10.20 -18.91
C GLY A 65 -1.61 -10.03 -18.99
N GLU A 66 -2.30 -9.78 -17.87
CA GLU A 66 -3.73 -9.53 -17.80
C GLU A 66 -4.01 -8.02 -17.73
N ASP A 67 -4.93 -7.53 -18.59
CA ASP A 67 -5.38 -6.13 -18.55
C ASP A 67 -6.33 -5.93 -17.38
N ILE A 68 -5.89 -5.14 -16.41
CA ILE A 68 -6.63 -4.82 -15.19
C ILE A 68 -7.16 -3.38 -15.19
N THR A 69 -7.12 -2.68 -16.31
CA THR A 69 -7.43 -1.24 -16.41
C THR A 69 -8.84 -0.92 -15.89
N GLU A 70 -9.82 -1.73 -16.27
CA GLU A 70 -11.23 -1.52 -15.91
C GLU A 70 -11.63 -2.13 -14.57
N LEU A 71 -10.76 -2.95 -13.96
CA LEU A 71 -11.05 -3.59 -12.68
C LEU A 71 -11.09 -2.55 -11.54
N ASP A 72 -12.08 -2.67 -10.67
CA ASP A 72 -12.19 -1.84 -9.47
C ASP A 72 -11.17 -2.23 -8.38
N ILE A 73 -11.09 -1.44 -7.32
CA ILE A 73 -10.16 -1.66 -6.20
C ILE A 73 -10.34 -3.06 -5.57
N THR A 74 -11.58 -3.56 -5.47
CA THR A 74 -11.89 -4.87 -4.87
C THR A 74 -11.39 -6.00 -5.75
N GLU A 75 -11.60 -5.88 -7.05
CA GLU A 75 -11.14 -6.84 -8.05
C GLU A 75 -9.62 -6.87 -8.10
N ARG A 76 -8.96 -5.71 -8.16
CA ARG A 76 -7.49 -5.61 -8.12
C ARG A 76 -6.91 -6.17 -6.82
N ALA A 77 -7.58 -5.95 -5.69
CA ALA A 77 -7.17 -6.56 -4.44
C ALA A 77 -7.25 -8.10 -4.50
N LYS A 78 -8.25 -8.69 -5.17
CA LYS A 78 -8.34 -10.14 -5.41
C LYS A 78 -7.26 -10.65 -6.38
N HIS A 79 -6.82 -9.82 -7.32
CA HIS A 79 -5.67 -10.11 -8.20
C HIS A 79 -4.32 -10.02 -7.47
N GLY A 80 -4.32 -9.64 -6.20
CA GLY A 80 -3.12 -9.63 -5.36
C GLY A 80 -2.41 -8.28 -5.32
N ILE A 81 -3.13 -7.16 -5.49
CA ILE A 81 -2.60 -5.81 -5.27
C ILE A 81 -2.96 -5.34 -3.87
N SER A 82 -1.98 -4.80 -3.13
CA SER A 82 -2.17 -4.10 -1.85
C SER A 82 -1.70 -2.66 -1.95
N TYR A 83 -2.34 -1.80 -1.17
CA TYR A 83 -2.00 -0.39 -1.09
C TYR A 83 -1.92 0.09 0.36
N ALA A 84 -0.77 0.61 0.75
CA ALA A 84 -0.57 1.31 2.02
C ALA A 84 -0.79 2.81 1.81
N PHE A 85 -1.77 3.36 2.52
CA PHE A 85 -2.11 4.78 2.42
C PHE A 85 -1.04 5.67 3.05
N GLN A 86 -0.89 6.89 2.55
CA GLN A 86 -0.02 7.90 3.17
C GLN A 86 -0.42 8.16 4.63
N GLN A 87 -1.73 8.27 4.89
CA GLN A 87 -2.27 8.33 6.25
C GLN A 87 -2.93 7.00 6.61
N PRO A 88 -2.50 6.36 7.73
CA PRO A 88 -3.09 5.09 8.16
C PRO A 88 -4.58 5.21 8.45
N VAL A 89 -5.33 4.17 8.10
CA VAL A 89 -6.77 4.10 8.35
C VAL A 89 -7.03 3.62 9.78
N HIS A 90 -7.97 4.26 10.47
CA HIS A 90 -8.39 3.88 11.82
C HIS A 90 -9.60 2.94 11.79
N PHE A 91 -9.50 1.82 12.50
CA PHE A 91 -10.57 0.84 12.64
C PHE A 91 -11.00 0.75 14.10
N LYS A 92 -12.17 1.29 14.44
CA LYS A 92 -12.70 1.23 15.81
C LYS A 92 -13.23 -0.16 16.14
N GLY A 93 -12.93 -0.64 17.36
CA GLY A 93 -13.46 -1.90 17.88
C GLY A 93 -12.74 -3.14 17.36
N LEU A 94 -11.61 -3.00 16.66
CA LEU A 94 -10.77 -4.10 16.23
C LEU A 94 -9.41 -4.04 16.93
N THR A 95 -8.90 -5.20 17.30
CA THR A 95 -7.53 -5.34 17.81
C THR A 95 -6.53 -5.48 16.65
N VAL A 96 -5.25 -5.30 16.94
CA VAL A 96 -4.17 -5.55 15.97
C VAL A 96 -4.24 -6.98 15.43
N LYS A 97 -4.49 -7.96 16.31
CA LYS A 97 -4.70 -9.37 15.94
C LYS A 97 -5.85 -9.54 14.95
N ASP A 98 -6.98 -8.89 15.21
CA ASP A 98 -8.16 -8.96 14.32
C ASP A 98 -7.83 -8.43 12.94
N LEU A 99 -7.17 -7.27 12.86
CA LEU A 99 -6.80 -6.66 11.58
C LEU A 99 -5.81 -7.51 10.78
N ILE A 100 -4.77 -8.03 11.42
CA ILE A 100 -3.80 -8.90 10.74
C ILE A 100 -4.48 -10.17 10.24
N THR A 101 -5.37 -10.78 11.05
CA THR A 101 -6.13 -11.97 10.68
C THR A 101 -7.08 -11.71 9.51
N ILE A 102 -7.79 -10.57 9.52
CA ILE A 102 -8.66 -10.14 8.43
C ILE A 102 -7.85 -9.90 7.14
N ALA A 103 -6.72 -9.22 7.25
CA ALA A 103 -5.85 -8.95 6.11
C ALA A 103 -5.30 -10.23 5.48
N ALA A 104 -4.89 -11.20 6.30
CA ALA A 104 -4.41 -12.50 5.86
C ALA A 104 -5.49 -13.34 5.14
N GLY A 105 -6.77 -13.06 5.40
CA GLY A 105 -7.90 -13.81 4.83
C GLY A 105 -7.98 -15.27 5.31
N ARG A 106 -7.27 -15.62 6.39
CA ARG A 106 -7.22 -16.96 6.99
C ARG A 106 -7.03 -16.86 8.50
N THR A 107 -7.34 -17.94 9.21
CA THR A 107 -7.00 -18.04 10.63
C THR A 107 -5.48 -18.03 10.80
N MET A 108 -4.99 -17.22 11.72
CA MET A 108 -3.58 -17.13 12.06
C MET A 108 -3.34 -17.53 13.51
N THR A 109 -2.23 -18.21 13.75
CA THR A 109 -1.77 -18.51 15.10
C THR A 109 -1.17 -17.27 15.75
N VAL A 110 -1.14 -17.23 17.07
CA VAL A 110 -0.48 -16.14 17.81
C VAL A 110 0.99 -16.02 17.43
N ASN A 111 1.69 -17.15 17.19
CA ASN A 111 3.10 -17.15 16.81
C ASN A 111 3.33 -16.47 15.45
N GLU A 112 2.52 -16.79 14.42
CA GLU A 112 2.60 -16.14 13.11
C GLU A 112 2.39 -14.63 13.22
N ILE A 113 1.42 -14.18 14.03
CA ILE A 113 1.16 -12.75 14.25
C ILE A 113 2.33 -12.10 14.98
N CYS A 114 2.92 -12.80 15.97
CA CYS A 114 4.10 -12.32 16.70
C CYS A 114 5.32 -12.13 15.77
N GLU A 115 5.54 -13.06 14.85
CA GLU A 115 6.61 -12.96 13.85
C GLU A 115 6.42 -11.72 12.95
N ILE A 116 5.23 -11.54 12.38
CA ILE A 116 4.90 -10.39 11.53
C ILE A 116 5.07 -9.06 12.29
N LEU A 117 4.57 -8.96 13.52
CA LEU A 117 4.73 -7.75 14.34
C LEU A 117 6.21 -7.46 14.64
N SER A 118 6.99 -8.51 14.91
CA SER A 118 8.44 -8.40 15.15
C SER A 118 9.18 -7.86 13.92
N GLU A 119 8.78 -8.29 12.71
CA GLU A 119 9.38 -7.84 11.45
C GLU A 119 9.22 -6.32 11.25
N VAL A 120 8.07 -5.77 11.62
CA VAL A 120 7.81 -4.32 11.56
C VAL A 120 8.29 -3.56 12.80
N GLY A 121 9.03 -4.23 13.71
CA GLY A 121 9.60 -3.62 14.91
C GLY A 121 8.58 -3.30 16.00
N LEU A 122 7.47 -4.07 16.10
CA LEU A 122 6.49 -3.97 17.17
C LEU A 122 6.61 -5.17 18.12
N CYS A 123 6.59 -4.89 19.45
CA CYS A 123 6.57 -5.93 20.47
C CYS A 123 5.18 -6.59 20.50
N ALA A 124 5.09 -7.85 20.05
CA ALA A 124 3.81 -8.55 19.98
C ALA A 124 3.06 -8.60 21.30
N ARG A 125 3.77 -8.77 22.45
CA ARG A 125 3.17 -8.82 23.79
C ARG A 125 2.42 -7.53 24.16
N GLU A 126 2.86 -6.39 23.60
CA GLU A 126 2.29 -5.09 23.90
C GLU A 126 1.18 -4.71 22.94
N TYR A 127 1.23 -5.23 21.70
CA TYR A 127 0.36 -4.76 20.62
C TYR A 127 -0.71 -5.75 20.18
N ILE A 128 -0.52 -7.05 20.32
CA ILE A 128 -1.39 -8.07 19.71
C ILE A 128 -2.88 -7.92 20.08
N ASP A 129 -3.17 -7.64 21.35
CA ASP A 129 -4.53 -7.48 21.87
C ASP A 129 -4.93 -5.98 22.00
N ARG A 130 -4.09 -5.07 21.53
CA ARG A 130 -4.34 -3.64 21.62
C ARG A 130 -5.37 -3.21 20.58
N GLU A 131 -6.36 -2.46 20.99
CA GLU A 131 -7.37 -1.91 20.08
C GLU A 131 -6.77 -0.79 19.22
N ILE A 132 -7.18 -0.75 17.95
CA ILE A 132 -6.83 0.32 17.00
C ILE A 132 -7.68 1.56 17.29
N ASN A 133 -7.18 2.40 18.16
CA ASN A 133 -7.84 3.63 18.57
C ASN A 133 -6.84 4.81 18.59
N GLY A 134 -7.31 5.98 19.00
CA GLY A 134 -6.51 7.21 19.04
C GLY A 134 -5.33 7.21 20.03
N SER A 135 -5.09 6.12 20.77
CA SER A 135 -3.92 5.98 21.65
C SER A 135 -2.66 5.50 20.95
N LEU A 136 -2.78 5.01 19.70
CA LEU A 136 -1.66 4.62 18.87
C LEU A 136 -1.08 5.84 18.15
N SER A 137 0.24 5.96 18.15
CA SER A 137 0.94 6.98 17.36
C SER A 137 0.82 6.70 15.86
N GLY A 138 1.03 7.73 15.03
CA GLY A 138 1.02 7.56 13.56
C GLY A 138 2.03 6.52 13.08
N GLY A 139 3.24 6.50 13.69
CA GLY A 139 4.27 5.52 13.36
C GLY A 139 3.91 4.08 13.76
N GLU A 140 3.20 3.88 14.88
CA GLU A 140 2.69 2.56 15.27
C GLU A 140 1.61 2.07 14.29
N LEU A 141 0.67 2.93 13.95
CA LEU A 141 -0.39 2.62 12.96
C LEU A 141 0.21 2.28 11.60
N LYS A 142 1.22 3.02 11.15
CA LYS A 142 1.90 2.75 9.87
C LYS A 142 2.58 1.39 9.87
N ARG A 143 3.25 1.02 10.96
CA ARG A 143 3.86 -0.31 11.10
C ARG A 143 2.82 -1.43 11.14
N ILE A 144 1.67 -1.21 11.78
CA ILE A 144 0.55 -2.16 11.75
C ILE A 144 -0.02 -2.30 10.33
N GLU A 145 -0.16 -1.21 9.58
CA GLU A 145 -0.60 -1.25 8.17
C GLU A 145 0.36 -2.10 7.32
N ILE A 146 1.67 -1.89 7.48
CA ILE A 146 2.67 -2.70 6.77
C ILE A 146 2.60 -4.18 7.19
N ALA A 147 2.41 -4.46 8.49
CA ALA A 147 2.18 -5.82 8.99
C ALA A 147 0.96 -6.49 8.35
N MET A 148 -0.13 -5.76 8.14
CA MET A 148 -1.33 -6.25 7.44
C MET A 148 -1.01 -6.61 5.97
N ILE A 149 -0.25 -5.77 5.26
CA ILE A 149 0.16 -6.05 3.87
C ILE A 149 1.05 -7.28 3.81
N THR A 150 2.01 -7.39 4.71
CA THR A 150 2.88 -8.58 4.84
C THR A 150 2.06 -9.86 5.10
N ALA A 151 1.11 -9.79 6.04
CA ALA A 151 0.22 -10.92 6.36
C ALA A 151 -0.63 -11.38 5.17
N ARG A 152 -1.02 -10.44 4.30
CA ARG A 152 -1.81 -10.72 3.11
C ARG A 152 -1.03 -11.47 2.04
N GLY A 153 0.29 -11.25 1.92
CA GLY A 153 1.15 -11.92 0.95
C GLY A 153 0.74 -11.64 -0.50
N THR A 154 0.68 -10.36 -0.87
CA THR A 154 0.23 -9.92 -2.19
C THR A 154 1.33 -10.01 -3.25
N LYS A 155 0.95 -10.13 -4.53
CA LYS A 155 1.87 -10.12 -5.68
C LYS A 155 2.53 -8.75 -5.89
N LEU A 156 1.76 -7.69 -5.65
CA LEU A 156 2.18 -6.30 -5.79
C LEU A 156 1.75 -5.51 -4.57
N SER A 157 2.72 -4.99 -3.83
CA SER A 157 2.49 -4.11 -2.68
C SER A 157 2.91 -2.70 -3.03
N ILE A 158 2.01 -1.75 -2.89
CA ILE A 158 2.25 -0.34 -3.18
C ILE A 158 2.28 0.42 -1.86
N PHE A 159 3.36 1.14 -1.61
CA PHE A 159 3.54 1.96 -0.41
C PHE A 159 3.67 3.43 -0.82
N ASP A 160 2.73 4.26 -0.37
CA ASP A 160 2.73 5.70 -0.63
C ASP A 160 3.31 6.43 0.58
N GLU A 161 4.53 6.95 0.44
CA GLU A 161 5.31 7.60 1.50
C GLU A 161 5.39 6.76 2.80
N PRO A 162 5.93 5.54 2.74
CA PRO A 162 5.95 4.63 3.90
C PRO A 162 6.76 5.15 5.08
N GLU A 163 7.68 6.09 4.85
CA GLU A 163 8.51 6.74 5.86
C GLU A 163 7.80 7.85 6.64
N ALA A 164 6.65 8.33 6.14
CA ALA A 164 5.95 9.46 6.75
C ALA A 164 5.49 9.14 8.19
N GLY A 165 6.00 9.91 9.15
CA GLY A 165 5.66 9.76 10.57
C GLY A 165 6.37 8.61 11.30
N ILE A 166 7.36 7.98 10.67
CA ILE A 166 8.18 6.93 11.26
C ILE A 166 9.56 7.51 11.61
N ASP A 167 10.07 7.17 12.80
CA ASP A 167 11.42 7.54 13.19
C ASP A 167 12.49 6.71 12.43
N LEU A 168 13.70 7.26 12.29
CA LEU A 168 14.77 6.66 11.51
C LEU A 168 15.15 5.24 11.97
N TRP A 169 15.08 4.95 13.26
CA TRP A 169 15.43 3.64 13.79
C TRP A 169 14.38 2.58 13.42
N SER A 170 13.11 2.94 13.52
CA SER A 170 11.99 2.09 13.13
C SER A 170 11.96 1.85 11.62
N PHE A 171 12.38 2.83 10.82
CA PHE A 171 12.42 2.72 9.37
C PHE A 171 13.42 1.64 8.90
N ASN A 172 14.53 1.45 9.60
CA ASN A 172 15.47 0.36 9.30
C ASN A 172 14.85 -1.05 9.40
N SER A 173 13.86 -1.23 10.27
CA SER A 173 13.12 -2.50 10.36
C SER A 173 12.22 -2.69 9.13
N LEU A 174 11.63 -1.61 8.61
CA LEU A 174 10.76 -1.65 7.44
C LEU A 174 11.52 -1.94 6.15
N ILE A 175 12.75 -1.45 6.00
CA ILE A 175 13.59 -1.76 4.84
C ILE A 175 13.71 -3.28 4.67
N ARG A 176 13.92 -4.02 5.76
CA ARG A 176 14.01 -5.48 5.72
C ARG A 176 12.71 -6.17 5.28
N VAL A 177 11.56 -5.55 5.56
CA VAL A 177 10.26 -6.05 5.08
C VAL A 177 10.11 -5.82 3.58
N PHE A 178 10.60 -4.68 3.06
CA PHE A 178 10.54 -4.36 1.64
C PHE A 178 11.54 -5.16 0.79
N GLU A 179 12.62 -5.67 1.39
CA GLU A 179 13.62 -6.51 0.73
C GLU A 179 13.21 -7.99 0.60
N LYS A 180 12.14 -8.42 1.27
CA LYS A 180 11.58 -9.79 1.21
C LYS A 180 10.62 -9.98 0.05
#